data_9afae56f5b2a3fed1a29e1c726c39bdc
#
_entry.id   9afae56f5b2a3fed1a29e1c726c39bdc
#
_cell.length_a   1.000
_cell.length_b   1.000
_cell.length_c   1.000
_cell.angle_alpha   90.00
_cell.angle_beta   90.00
_cell.angle_gamma   90.00
#
_symmetry.space_group_name_H-M   'P 1'
#
loop_
_entity.id
_entity.type
_entity.pdbx_description
1 polymer ?
#
loop_
_entity_poly.entity_id
_entity_poly.type
_entity_poly.pdbx_seq_one_letter_code
_entity_poly.pdbx_strand_id
1 'polypeptide(L)'
;MIGSGVRWLLIVVLVAACSRVEKPFVEEVSISLLPQGVHTRSGDPDDNLISDYNILVYNSFGLLEASAYVSRRDYRGEIPSLKARLLKDSPYMVFAAANLGYELKFGSYQEALEYRFHLAYPDEFEAGIPMAAYLEDAVAGADGKIEVPLERLMARVDLRVDRRGLDEDVSLRITSARVCNSPSSVLLFGGSTVEYWDSLFGEGYLKTGSGIYPLNHDTLDGMSGTVKLYLLENLSGGLAQSYIEVKADYFSSSCHTRPGEYLIFRFYVSDNRDACRNTCYPIILKPSATGLDCPQGWRLDKSALVYD
;
A
#
# COMPACT_ATOMS: atom_id res chain seq x y z
N MET A 1 28.59 46.08 64.75
CA MET A 1 27.19 45.78 64.55
C MET A 1 26.74 46.29 63.18
N ILE A 2 27.05 45.59 62.17
CA ILE A 2 26.63 45.84 60.78
C ILE A 2 26.31 44.45 60.21
N GLY A 3 25.09 44.15 59.92
CA GLY A 3 24.89 42.88 59.22
C GLY A 3 23.57 42.17 59.24
N SER A 4 22.41 42.84 59.45
CA SER A 4 21.14 42.11 59.30
C SER A 4 20.23 42.61 58.19
N GLY A 5 20.52 43.77 57.56
CA GLY A 5 19.66 44.36 56.51
C GLY A 5 19.88 43.81 55.08
N VAL A 6 21.07 43.30 54.79
CA VAL A 6 21.43 42.86 53.43
C VAL A 6 20.92 41.46 53.08
N ARG A 7 20.68 40.59 54.04
CA ARG A 7 20.20 39.24 53.81
C ARG A 7 18.75 39.10 53.39
N TRP A 8 17.91 40.06 53.74
CA TRP A 8 16.49 40.09 53.39
C TRP A 8 16.26 40.60 51.94
N LEU A 9 17.12 41.47 51.46
CA LEU A 9 17.00 42.00 50.08
C LEU A 9 17.35 40.95 49.02
N LEU A 10 18.25 40.01 49.31
CA LEU A 10 18.61 38.93 48.37
C LEU A 10 17.54 37.84 48.27
N ILE A 11 16.74 37.62 49.31
CA ILE A 11 15.63 36.65 49.26
C ILE A 11 14.44 37.17 48.47
N VAL A 12 14.18 38.46 48.51
CA VAL A 12 13.05 39.09 47.76
C VAL A 12 13.34 39.16 46.26
N VAL A 13 14.61 39.28 45.85
CA VAL A 13 14.96 39.31 44.40
C VAL A 13 14.89 37.90 43.79
N LEU A 14 15.13 36.83 44.56
CA LEU A 14 15.02 35.45 44.09
C LEU A 14 13.58 34.96 43.91
N VAL A 15 12.59 35.57 44.56
CA VAL A 15 11.17 35.21 44.42
C VAL A 15 10.53 35.95 43.23
N ALA A 16 11.10 37.10 42.81
CA ALA A 16 10.59 37.83 41.63
C ALA A 16 11.05 37.25 40.27
N ALA A 17 11.97 36.27 40.30
CA ALA A 17 12.43 35.53 39.10
C ALA A 17 11.59 34.27 38.80
N CYS A 18 10.45 34.06 39.49
CA CYS A 18 9.46 33.10 39.05
C CYS A 18 8.82 33.62 37.73
N SER A 19 9.45 33.22 36.66
CA SER A 19 9.03 33.31 35.29
C SER A 19 7.51 33.35 35.15
N ARG A 20 7.00 34.28 34.41
CA ARG A 20 5.69 34.16 33.77
C ARG A 20 5.71 32.84 33.02
N VAL A 21 5.11 31.84 33.57
CA VAL A 21 4.76 30.64 32.82
C VAL A 21 3.74 31.13 31.79
N GLU A 22 4.20 31.45 30.61
CA GLU A 22 3.30 31.72 29.48
C GLU A 22 2.39 30.51 29.40
N LYS A 23 1.09 30.73 29.56
CA LYS A 23 0.12 29.64 29.40
C LYS A 23 0.33 29.09 27.99
N PRO A 24 0.49 27.77 27.84
CA PRO A 24 0.67 27.16 26.54
C PRO A 24 -0.49 27.58 25.64
N PHE A 25 -0.16 28.15 24.50
CA PHE A 25 -1.18 28.62 23.53
C PHE A 25 -1.73 27.40 22.80
N VAL A 26 -3.04 27.19 22.97
CA VAL A 26 -3.78 26.11 22.29
C VAL A 26 -4.50 26.71 21.08
N GLU A 27 -4.32 26.13 19.93
CA GLU A 27 -5.01 26.52 18.68
C GLU A 27 -5.85 25.38 18.12
N GLU A 28 -6.84 25.71 17.29
CA GLU A 28 -7.58 24.71 16.52
C GLU A 28 -6.78 24.34 15.30
N VAL A 29 -6.40 23.05 15.21
CA VAL A 29 -5.65 22.47 14.09
C VAL A 29 -6.56 21.57 13.29
N SER A 30 -6.54 21.70 11.96
CA SER A 30 -7.23 20.82 11.03
C SER A 30 -6.26 19.81 10.45
N ILE A 31 -6.48 18.52 10.69
CA ILE A 31 -5.70 17.41 10.16
C ILE A 31 -6.48 16.82 9.00
N SER A 32 -5.91 16.82 7.79
CA SER A 32 -6.57 16.37 6.56
C SER A 32 -5.83 15.20 5.94
N LEU A 33 -6.57 14.18 5.48
CA LEU A 33 -6.02 13.00 4.83
C LEU A 33 -6.06 13.17 3.31
N LEU A 34 -4.94 12.97 2.65
CA LEU A 34 -4.80 13.10 1.20
C LEU A 34 -4.23 11.79 0.64
N PRO A 35 -4.96 11.05 -0.22
CA PRO A 35 -4.37 9.91 -0.90
C PRO A 35 -3.17 10.33 -1.74
N GLN A 36 -2.02 9.73 -1.52
CA GLN A 36 -0.86 9.96 -2.38
C GLN A 36 -1.08 9.37 -3.77
N GLY A 37 -0.61 10.07 -4.80
CA GLY A 37 -0.50 9.52 -6.14
C GLY A 37 0.36 8.24 -6.15
N VAL A 38 0.08 7.33 -7.07
CA VAL A 38 0.94 6.15 -7.29
C VAL A 38 2.30 6.63 -7.83
N HIS A 39 3.39 6.01 -7.41
CA HIS A 39 4.76 6.35 -7.88
C HIS A 39 5.00 6.07 -9.38
N THR A 40 3.95 5.73 -10.15
CA THR A 40 3.99 5.59 -11.60
C THR A 40 2.84 6.34 -12.28
N ARG A 41 2.99 6.67 -13.57
CA ARG A 41 2.12 7.56 -14.35
C ARG A 41 0.66 7.13 -14.57
N SER A 42 0.23 5.98 -14.06
CA SER A 42 -1.13 5.46 -14.25
C SER A 42 -1.90 5.37 -12.93
N GLY A 43 -2.27 6.51 -12.35
CA GLY A 43 -3.22 6.52 -11.24
C GLY A 43 -4.63 6.17 -11.75
N ASP A 44 -5.20 5.06 -11.27
CA ASP A 44 -6.61 4.77 -11.47
C ASP A 44 -7.40 5.58 -10.42
N PRO A 45 -8.40 6.38 -10.81
CA PRO A 45 -9.22 7.14 -9.85
C PRO A 45 -9.85 6.25 -8.78
N ASP A 46 -10.21 5.02 -9.13
CA ASP A 46 -10.81 4.06 -8.20
C ASP A 46 -9.83 3.62 -7.08
N ASP A 47 -8.53 3.68 -7.33
CA ASP A 47 -7.52 3.35 -6.33
C ASP A 47 -7.36 4.42 -5.25
N ASN A 48 -7.96 5.61 -5.42
CA ASN A 48 -7.98 6.71 -4.47
C ASN A 48 -9.26 6.74 -3.62
N LEU A 49 -10.16 5.80 -3.82
CA LEU A 49 -11.43 5.76 -3.09
C LEU A 49 -11.17 5.61 -1.59
N ILE A 50 -11.75 6.51 -0.81
CA ILE A 50 -11.85 6.39 0.64
C ILE A 50 -13.30 6.07 0.99
N SER A 51 -13.52 5.07 1.82
CA SER A 51 -14.84 4.65 2.30
C SER A 51 -15.02 4.78 3.80
N ASP A 52 -13.94 4.70 4.56
CA ASP A 52 -13.86 4.91 6.00
C ASP A 52 -12.46 5.42 6.36
N TYR A 53 -12.31 6.04 7.52
CA TYR A 53 -11.00 6.49 7.97
C TYR A 53 -10.86 6.57 9.48
N ASN A 54 -9.60 6.47 9.94
CA ASN A 54 -9.14 6.65 11.30
C ASN A 54 -8.07 7.74 11.34
N ILE A 55 -8.09 8.60 12.36
CA ILE A 55 -7.04 9.55 12.69
C ILE A 55 -6.77 9.45 14.19
N LEU A 56 -5.51 9.31 14.59
CA LEU A 56 -5.05 9.27 15.97
C LEU A 56 -3.89 10.24 16.12
N VAL A 57 -3.94 11.10 17.13
CA VAL A 57 -2.95 12.14 17.39
C VAL A 57 -2.39 11.94 18.80
N TYR A 58 -1.10 11.67 18.90
CA TYR A 58 -0.38 11.54 20.16
C TYR A 58 0.58 12.71 20.34
N ASN A 59 0.72 13.18 21.55
CA ASN A 59 1.73 14.17 21.89
C ASN A 59 3.12 13.53 22.07
N SER A 60 4.16 14.35 22.27
CA SER A 60 5.54 13.89 22.47
C SER A 60 5.75 13.01 23.72
N PHE A 61 4.78 12.96 24.61
CA PHE A 61 4.79 12.06 25.78
C PHE A 61 4.10 10.72 25.49
N GLY A 62 3.58 10.55 24.26
CA GLY A 62 2.86 9.34 23.87
C GLY A 62 1.42 9.25 24.37
N LEU A 63 0.85 10.37 24.81
CA LEU A 63 -0.55 10.45 25.22
C LEU A 63 -1.44 10.78 24.04
N LEU A 64 -2.56 10.08 23.91
CA LEU A 64 -3.58 10.35 22.88
C LEU A 64 -4.28 11.67 23.18
N GLU A 65 -4.11 12.66 22.31
CA GLU A 65 -4.72 14.01 22.44
C GLU A 65 -6.04 14.11 21.68
N ALA A 66 -6.12 13.46 20.52
CA ALA A 66 -7.33 13.47 19.70
C ALA A 66 -7.43 12.20 18.85
N SER A 67 -8.65 11.80 18.55
CA SER A 67 -8.93 10.71 17.63
C SER A 67 -10.24 10.93 16.89
N ALA A 68 -10.33 10.37 15.67
CA ALA A 68 -11.58 10.29 14.92
C ALA A 68 -11.64 8.96 14.18
N TYR A 69 -12.83 8.38 14.15
CA TYR A 69 -13.19 7.28 13.27
C TYR A 69 -14.49 7.61 12.57
N VAL A 70 -14.50 7.51 11.25
CA VAL A 70 -15.70 7.64 10.43
C VAL A 70 -15.91 6.34 9.68
N SER A 71 -17.01 5.65 10.00
CA SER A 71 -17.34 4.38 9.39
C SER A 71 -17.84 4.54 7.94
N ARG A 72 -17.83 3.46 7.16
CA ARG A 72 -18.39 3.45 5.79
C ARG A 72 -19.85 3.93 5.73
N ARG A 73 -20.61 3.67 6.79
CA ARG A 73 -22.00 4.12 6.87
C ARG A 73 -22.13 5.64 7.01
N ASP A 74 -21.17 6.25 7.71
CA ASP A 74 -21.23 7.66 8.11
C ASP A 74 -20.47 8.58 7.14
N TYR A 75 -19.52 8.01 6.39
CA TYR A 75 -18.72 8.75 5.41
C TYR A 75 -19.59 9.27 4.24
N ARG A 76 -19.41 10.54 3.89
CA ARG A 76 -20.22 11.23 2.86
C ARG A 76 -19.42 11.69 1.64
N GLY A 77 -18.15 11.25 1.51
CA GLY A 77 -17.29 11.62 0.37
C GLY A 77 -16.61 12.99 0.52
N GLU A 78 -16.63 13.58 1.72
CA GLU A 78 -15.86 14.78 2.02
C GLU A 78 -14.37 14.46 2.20
N ILE A 79 -13.50 15.48 2.16
CA ILE A 79 -12.09 15.29 2.49
C ILE A 79 -12.00 14.81 3.95
N PRO A 80 -11.45 13.58 4.21
CA PRO A 80 -11.34 13.09 5.57
C PRO A 80 -10.53 14.04 6.43
N SER A 81 -11.08 14.45 7.56
CA SER A 81 -10.42 15.42 8.44
C SER A 81 -10.81 15.27 9.90
N LEU A 82 -9.93 15.77 10.78
CA LEU A 82 -10.15 15.92 12.21
C LEU A 82 -9.79 17.34 12.62
N LYS A 83 -10.69 18.02 13.33
CA LYS A 83 -10.37 19.27 14.03
C LYS A 83 -10.04 18.98 15.47
N ALA A 84 -8.86 19.38 15.91
CA ALA A 84 -8.36 19.14 17.26
C ALA A 84 -7.80 20.42 17.87
N ARG A 85 -7.88 20.55 19.18
CA ARG A 85 -7.26 21.64 19.92
C ARG A 85 -5.89 21.18 20.42
N LEU A 86 -4.86 21.67 19.76
CA LEU A 86 -3.46 21.23 19.99
C LEU A 86 -2.61 22.41 20.48
N LEU A 87 -1.50 22.12 21.13
CA LEU A 87 -0.52 23.15 21.52
C LEU A 87 0.19 23.67 20.28
N LYS A 88 0.22 24.98 20.14
CA LYS A 88 0.91 25.64 19.05
C LYS A 88 2.40 25.29 19.04
N ASP A 89 2.95 25.16 17.83
CA ASP A 89 4.38 24.90 17.58
C ASP A 89 4.93 23.64 18.29
N SER A 90 4.04 22.73 18.71
CA SER A 90 4.43 21.45 19.33
C SER A 90 4.40 20.32 18.32
N PRO A 91 5.34 19.37 18.37
CA PRO A 91 5.33 18.20 17.52
C PRO A 91 4.34 17.16 18.02
N TYR A 92 3.68 16.48 17.08
CA TYR A 92 2.73 15.40 17.32
C TYR A 92 3.07 14.18 16.47
N MET A 93 2.77 13.00 16.99
CA MET A 93 2.72 11.79 16.20
C MET A 93 1.31 11.61 15.66
N VAL A 94 1.18 11.60 14.33
CA VAL A 94 -0.11 11.44 13.66
C VAL A 94 -0.15 10.12 12.93
N PHE A 95 -1.09 9.27 13.31
CA PHE A 95 -1.39 8.00 12.64
C PHE A 95 -2.72 8.15 11.91
N ALA A 96 -2.74 7.79 10.66
CA ALA A 96 -3.93 7.84 9.84
C ALA A 96 -4.08 6.59 9.01
N ALA A 97 -5.30 6.07 8.90
CA ALA A 97 -5.59 4.93 8.05
C ALA A 97 -6.97 5.08 7.41
N ALA A 98 -7.13 4.50 6.23
CA ALA A 98 -8.38 4.49 5.49
C ALA A 98 -8.68 3.09 4.93
N ASN A 99 -9.97 2.82 4.70
CA ASN A 99 -10.48 1.58 4.10
C ASN A 99 -10.19 0.32 4.92
N LEU A 100 -10.10 0.43 6.24
CA LEU A 100 -9.92 -0.73 7.11
C LEU A 100 -11.25 -1.41 7.47
N GLY A 101 -12.35 -0.65 7.49
CA GLY A 101 -13.68 -1.14 7.87
C GLY A 101 -13.93 -1.19 9.37
N TYR A 102 -12.97 -0.80 10.21
CA TYR A 102 -13.08 -0.80 11.68
C TYR A 102 -12.31 0.34 12.33
N GLU A 103 -12.66 0.63 13.59
CA GLU A 103 -12.01 1.63 14.41
C GLU A 103 -10.71 1.11 14.99
N LEU A 104 -9.63 1.90 14.85
CA LEU A 104 -8.34 1.62 15.49
C LEU A 104 -8.34 2.16 16.92
N LYS A 105 -7.91 1.30 17.86
CA LYS A 105 -7.77 1.64 19.28
C LYS A 105 -6.48 1.05 19.82
N PHE A 106 -5.56 1.91 20.24
CA PHE A 106 -4.28 1.50 20.79
C PHE A 106 -4.11 2.07 22.20
N GLY A 107 -3.53 1.27 23.09
CA GLY A 107 -3.17 1.68 24.44
C GLY A 107 -1.97 2.62 24.47
N SER A 108 -1.13 2.58 23.43
CA SER A 108 0.06 3.42 23.27
C SER A 108 0.39 3.63 21.78
N TYR A 109 1.21 4.62 21.48
CA TYR A 109 1.70 4.82 20.12
C TYR A 109 2.66 3.71 19.65
N GLN A 110 3.38 3.06 20.58
CA GLN A 110 4.23 1.91 20.27
C GLN A 110 3.39 0.74 19.74
N GLU A 111 2.24 0.48 20.38
CA GLU A 111 1.31 -0.54 19.92
C GLU A 111 0.80 -0.23 18.48
N ALA A 112 0.59 1.05 18.17
CA ALA A 112 0.25 1.47 16.82
C ALA A 112 1.37 1.16 15.82
N LEU A 113 2.65 1.45 16.17
CA LEU A 113 3.80 1.18 15.29
C LEU A 113 4.02 -0.31 15.03
N GLU A 114 3.68 -1.17 15.98
CA GLU A 114 3.81 -2.62 15.87
C GLU A 114 2.58 -3.29 15.27
N TYR A 115 1.50 -2.51 15.04
CA TYR A 115 0.25 -3.06 14.56
C TYR A 115 0.35 -3.57 13.14
N ARG A 116 -0.05 -4.84 12.95
CA ARG A 116 -0.09 -5.49 11.64
C ARG A 116 -1.53 -5.52 11.12
N PHE A 117 -1.70 -4.99 9.93
CA PHE A 117 -2.93 -5.15 9.16
C PHE A 117 -2.95 -6.55 8.55
N HIS A 118 -4.06 -7.24 8.72
CA HIS A 118 -4.28 -8.58 8.17
C HIS A 118 -5.39 -8.53 7.14
N LEU A 119 -5.16 -9.21 6.02
CA LEU A 119 -6.15 -9.40 4.98
C LEU A 119 -6.50 -10.90 4.94
N ALA A 120 -7.68 -11.27 5.46
CA ALA A 120 -8.08 -12.67 5.58
C ALA A 120 -8.64 -13.23 4.27
N TYR A 121 -9.30 -12.37 3.47
CA TYR A 121 -9.94 -12.76 2.22
C TYR A 121 -9.52 -11.84 1.07
N PRO A 122 -9.44 -12.39 -0.17
CA PRO A 122 -9.01 -11.61 -1.34
C PRO A 122 -9.91 -10.44 -1.71
N ASP A 123 -11.15 -10.40 -1.26
CA ASP A 123 -12.16 -9.39 -1.58
C ASP A 123 -12.39 -8.35 -0.47
N GLU A 124 -11.68 -8.43 0.65
CA GLU A 124 -11.86 -7.49 1.78
C GLU A 124 -11.58 -6.03 1.43
N PHE A 125 -10.87 -5.75 0.35
CA PHE A 125 -10.57 -4.39 -0.10
C PHE A 125 -11.47 -3.87 -1.24
N GLU A 126 -12.55 -4.55 -1.58
CA GLU A 126 -13.48 -4.11 -2.64
C GLU A 126 -14.05 -2.70 -2.40
N ALA A 127 -14.24 -2.32 -1.14
CA ALA A 127 -14.74 -0.99 -0.78
C ALA A 127 -13.68 0.12 -0.80
N GLY A 128 -12.46 -0.20 -1.17
CA GLY A 128 -11.31 0.69 -1.28
C GLY A 128 -10.03 -0.01 -0.83
N ILE A 129 -8.92 0.33 -1.46
CA ILE A 129 -7.61 -0.24 -1.10
C ILE A 129 -7.21 0.30 0.28
N PRO A 130 -6.79 -0.55 1.23
CA PRO A 130 -6.30 -0.10 2.53
C PRO A 130 -5.12 0.87 2.39
N MET A 131 -5.20 1.98 3.10
CA MET A 131 -4.18 3.04 3.09
C MET A 131 -3.80 3.39 4.51
N ALA A 132 -2.55 3.82 4.70
CA ALA A 132 -2.09 4.34 5.99
C ALA A 132 -1.00 5.39 5.82
N ALA A 133 -0.78 6.18 6.87
CA ALA A 133 0.32 7.11 7.00
C ALA A 133 0.70 7.27 8.46
N TYR A 134 1.97 7.56 8.70
CA TYR A 134 2.52 7.93 9.99
C TYR A 134 3.42 9.15 9.83
N LEU A 135 3.17 10.17 10.62
CA LEU A 135 4.02 11.35 10.75
C LEU A 135 4.57 11.39 12.18
N GLU A 136 5.89 11.37 12.33
CA GLU A 136 6.54 11.31 13.64
C GLU A 136 6.55 12.66 14.36
N ASP A 137 6.88 13.74 13.64
CA ASP A 137 7.05 15.08 14.20
C ASP A 137 6.17 16.09 13.44
N ALA A 138 4.88 15.80 13.35
CA ALA A 138 3.93 16.69 12.68
C ALA A 138 3.72 17.98 13.48
N VAL A 139 4.03 19.11 12.88
CA VAL A 139 3.75 20.46 13.44
C VAL A 139 2.74 21.13 12.54
N ALA A 140 1.74 21.80 13.14
CA ALA A 140 0.77 22.56 12.38
C ALA A 140 1.46 23.70 11.62
N GLY A 141 1.11 23.85 10.34
CA GLY A 141 1.57 24.95 9.52
C GLY A 141 1.04 26.30 10.03
N ALA A 142 1.52 27.39 9.45
CA ALA A 142 1.07 28.75 9.80
C ALA A 142 -0.45 28.97 9.58
N ASP A 143 -1.07 28.13 8.75
CA ASP A 143 -2.52 28.11 8.47
C ASP A 143 -3.31 27.18 9.42
N GLY A 144 -2.65 26.60 10.44
CA GLY A 144 -3.26 25.69 11.40
C GLY A 144 -3.61 24.33 10.79
N LYS A 145 -2.88 23.85 9.76
CA LYS A 145 -3.16 22.57 9.11
C LYS A 145 -2.01 21.59 9.22
N ILE A 146 -2.39 20.31 9.26
CA ILE A 146 -1.49 19.15 9.06
C ILE A 146 -2.09 18.33 7.92
N GLU A 147 -1.35 18.17 6.85
CA GLU A 147 -1.71 17.29 5.74
C GLU A 147 -1.02 15.94 5.90
N VAL A 148 -1.80 14.86 5.87
CA VAL A 148 -1.33 13.50 6.07
C VAL A 148 -1.43 12.74 4.74
N PRO A 149 -0.31 12.44 4.08
CA PRO A 149 -0.29 11.74 2.81
C PRO A 149 -0.51 10.24 3.02
N LEU A 150 -1.69 9.74 2.66
CA LEU A 150 -2.02 8.32 2.76
C LEU A 150 -1.37 7.51 1.63
N GLU A 151 -0.64 6.47 1.99
CA GLU A 151 -0.08 5.49 1.07
C GLU A 151 -0.90 4.19 1.08
N ARG A 152 -1.13 3.61 -0.09
CA ARG A 152 -1.77 2.29 -0.19
C ARG A 152 -0.86 1.22 0.38
N LEU A 153 -1.41 0.29 1.14
CA LEU A 153 -0.65 -0.86 1.68
C LEU A 153 -0.32 -1.89 0.61
N MET A 154 -0.93 -1.76 -0.57
CA MET A 154 -0.81 -2.71 -1.66
C MET A 154 0.03 -2.15 -2.81
N ALA A 155 0.78 -3.05 -3.44
CA ALA A 155 1.30 -2.90 -4.78
C ALA A 155 0.23 -3.27 -5.81
N ARG A 156 0.31 -2.69 -7.00
CA ARG A 156 -0.52 -3.04 -8.15
C ARG A 156 0.35 -3.51 -9.31
N VAL A 157 -0.05 -4.59 -9.95
CA VAL A 157 0.55 -5.07 -11.19
C VAL A 157 -0.44 -4.87 -12.34
N ASP A 158 -0.04 -4.08 -13.33
CA ASP A 158 -0.80 -3.88 -14.57
C ASP A 158 -0.25 -4.83 -15.63
N LEU A 159 -0.79 -6.05 -15.67
CA LEU A 159 -0.34 -7.09 -16.59
C LEU A 159 -1.03 -6.96 -17.96
N ARG A 160 -0.22 -6.94 -19.00
CA ARG A 160 -0.65 -7.08 -20.40
C ARG A 160 0.04 -8.26 -21.06
N VAL A 161 -0.60 -8.85 -22.05
CA VAL A 161 -0.01 -9.94 -22.83
C VAL A 161 0.03 -9.52 -24.31
N ASP A 162 1.25 -9.43 -24.85
CA ASP A 162 1.48 -9.10 -26.26
C ASP A 162 1.83 -10.39 -27.04
N ARG A 163 0.91 -10.82 -27.88
CA ARG A 163 1.02 -12.06 -28.69
C ARG A 163 1.52 -11.85 -30.11
N ARG A 164 1.87 -10.63 -30.49
CA ARG A 164 2.29 -10.30 -31.87
C ARG A 164 3.58 -10.97 -32.30
N GLY A 165 4.38 -11.48 -31.35
CA GLY A 165 5.60 -12.23 -31.63
C GLY A 165 5.42 -13.74 -31.81
N LEU A 166 4.17 -14.25 -31.77
CA LEU A 166 3.87 -15.66 -32.02
C LEU A 166 3.84 -15.94 -33.53
N ASP A 167 4.28 -17.12 -33.93
CA ASP A 167 4.18 -17.59 -35.31
C ASP A 167 2.70 -17.77 -35.72
N GLU A 168 2.42 -17.70 -37.01
CA GLU A 168 1.05 -17.76 -37.58
C GLU A 168 0.31 -19.06 -37.23
N ASP A 169 1.03 -20.15 -37.03
CA ASP A 169 0.48 -21.47 -36.66
C ASP A 169 0.30 -21.67 -35.14
N VAL A 170 0.75 -20.70 -34.33
CA VAL A 170 0.68 -20.78 -32.88
C VAL A 170 -0.47 -19.97 -32.33
N SER A 171 -1.32 -20.63 -31.54
CA SER A 171 -2.39 -20.02 -30.77
C SER A 171 -2.10 -20.14 -29.28
N LEU A 172 -2.17 -19.04 -28.56
CA LEU A 172 -1.99 -18.95 -27.10
C LEU A 172 -3.20 -18.26 -26.49
N ARG A 173 -3.97 -18.99 -25.69
CA ARG A 173 -5.12 -18.46 -24.98
C ARG A 173 -4.82 -18.41 -23.48
N ILE A 174 -4.71 -17.20 -22.92
CA ILE A 174 -4.51 -17.02 -21.48
C ILE A 174 -5.77 -17.46 -20.74
N THR A 175 -5.64 -18.41 -19.84
CA THR A 175 -6.75 -18.95 -19.04
C THR A 175 -6.79 -18.40 -17.62
N SER A 176 -5.65 -18.00 -17.07
CA SER A 176 -5.60 -17.33 -15.77
C SER A 176 -4.33 -16.50 -15.61
N ALA A 177 -4.43 -15.45 -14.78
CA ALA A 177 -3.28 -14.71 -14.28
C ALA A 177 -3.50 -14.46 -12.78
N ARG A 178 -2.47 -14.71 -11.96
CA ARG A 178 -2.55 -14.56 -10.50
C ARG A 178 -1.23 -14.15 -9.88
N VAL A 179 -1.31 -13.49 -8.74
CA VAL A 179 -0.15 -13.30 -7.87
C VAL A 179 0.01 -14.53 -6.97
N CYS A 180 1.21 -14.97 -6.79
CA CYS A 180 1.57 -16.03 -5.85
C CYS A 180 2.50 -15.49 -4.77
N ASN A 181 2.48 -16.11 -3.59
CA ASN A 181 3.25 -15.71 -2.42
C ASN A 181 2.97 -14.26 -1.99
N SER A 182 1.70 -13.83 -2.01
CA SER A 182 1.30 -12.55 -1.44
C SER A 182 1.25 -12.66 0.08
N PRO A 183 1.87 -11.75 0.85
CA PRO A 183 1.72 -11.73 2.30
C PRO A 183 0.27 -11.57 2.72
N SER A 184 -0.12 -12.20 3.82
CA SER A 184 -1.44 -12.02 4.44
C SER A 184 -1.48 -10.85 5.42
N SER A 185 -0.32 -10.34 5.83
CA SER A 185 -0.20 -9.23 6.78
C SER A 185 0.96 -8.31 6.47
N VAL A 186 0.81 -7.04 6.85
CA VAL A 186 1.86 -6.01 6.75
C VAL A 186 1.78 -5.09 7.96
N LEU A 187 2.88 -4.43 8.32
CA LEU A 187 2.82 -3.32 9.27
C LEU A 187 1.93 -2.22 8.70
N LEU A 188 0.96 -1.76 9.50
CA LEU A 188 0.04 -0.73 9.07
C LEU A 188 0.79 0.59 8.85
N PHE A 189 1.63 0.97 9.80
CA PHE A 189 2.39 2.21 9.82
C PHE A 189 3.89 1.93 9.63
N GLY A 190 4.38 2.08 8.41
CA GLY A 190 5.78 1.85 8.06
C GLY A 190 5.98 0.72 7.05
N GLY A 191 7.18 0.62 6.49
CA GLY A 191 7.57 -0.47 5.60
C GLY A 191 7.74 -1.79 6.39
N SER A 192 7.32 -2.91 5.81
CA SER A 192 7.42 -4.20 6.45
C SER A 192 8.21 -5.20 5.62
N THR A 193 9.12 -5.89 6.30
CA THR A 193 9.63 -7.16 5.80
C THR A 193 8.64 -8.25 6.16
N VAL A 194 8.48 -9.23 5.27
CA VAL A 194 7.71 -10.44 5.57
C VAL A 194 8.49 -11.24 6.61
N GLU A 195 7.89 -11.47 7.77
CA GLU A 195 8.48 -12.35 8.75
C GLU A 195 8.31 -13.81 8.32
N TYR A 196 9.23 -14.67 8.73
CA TYR A 196 9.29 -16.08 8.31
C TYR A 196 8.00 -16.87 8.61
N TRP A 197 7.23 -16.42 9.60
CA TRP A 197 5.97 -17.03 10.07
C TRP A 197 4.71 -16.43 9.45
N ASP A 198 4.86 -15.37 8.66
CA ASP A 198 3.70 -14.79 7.98
C ASP A 198 3.09 -15.81 7.03
N SER A 199 1.78 -15.95 7.10
CA SER A 199 1.06 -16.76 6.13
C SER A 199 1.13 -16.09 4.76
N LEU A 200 1.47 -16.88 3.75
CA LEU A 200 1.45 -16.43 2.35
C LEU A 200 0.21 -16.99 1.67
N PHE A 201 -0.49 -16.15 0.94
CA PHE A 201 -1.55 -16.62 0.06
C PHE A 201 -0.94 -17.18 -1.23
N GLY A 202 -1.37 -18.36 -1.65
CA GLY A 202 -1.00 -18.94 -2.94
C GLY A 202 -1.57 -18.17 -4.14
N GLU A 203 -2.58 -17.31 -3.90
CA GLU A 203 -3.26 -16.48 -4.89
C GLU A 203 -3.31 -15.05 -4.39
N GLY A 204 -3.03 -14.11 -5.28
CA GLY A 204 -3.12 -12.68 -4.97
C GLY A 204 -4.54 -12.16 -5.06
N TYR A 205 -4.70 -10.90 -4.77
CA TYR A 205 -5.97 -10.20 -4.70
C TYR A 205 -6.36 -9.61 -6.05
N LEU A 206 -7.63 -9.75 -6.39
CA LEU A 206 -8.23 -9.12 -7.57
C LEU A 206 -9.23 -8.08 -7.09
N LYS A 207 -9.08 -6.84 -7.54
CA LYS A 207 -10.10 -5.82 -7.34
C LYS A 207 -11.21 -6.05 -8.37
N THR A 208 -12.41 -6.22 -7.88
CA THR A 208 -13.67 -6.47 -8.60
C THR A 208 -13.87 -7.85 -9.20
N GLY A 209 -14.98 -8.44 -8.80
CA GLY A 209 -15.63 -9.55 -9.50
C GLY A 209 -14.78 -10.79 -9.57
N SER A 210 -14.12 -11.08 -8.47
CA SER A 210 -13.63 -12.39 -8.08
C SER A 210 -13.80 -13.44 -9.15
N GLY A 211 -12.81 -13.70 -9.82
CA GLY A 211 -12.74 -14.83 -10.70
C GLY A 211 -11.36 -14.82 -11.29
N ILE A 212 -10.85 -15.99 -11.48
CA ILE A 212 -9.84 -16.23 -12.46
C ILE A 212 -10.31 -15.50 -13.71
N TYR A 213 -9.73 -14.33 -14.01
CA TYR A 213 -10.07 -13.64 -15.24
C TYR A 213 -9.56 -14.47 -16.41
N PRO A 214 -10.42 -15.16 -17.14
CA PRO A 214 -10.02 -15.65 -18.42
C PRO A 214 -9.73 -14.39 -19.25
N LEU A 215 -8.46 -14.18 -19.56
CA LEU A 215 -8.09 -13.22 -20.59
C LEU A 215 -8.52 -13.80 -21.92
N ASN A 216 -9.84 -13.91 -22.13
CA ASN A 216 -10.43 -14.32 -23.38
C ASN A 216 -10.22 -13.20 -24.39
N HIS A 217 -9.13 -13.27 -25.14
CA HIS A 217 -8.90 -12.38 -26.24
C HIS A 217 -8.75 -13.16 -27.54
N ASP A 218 -9.87 -13.28 -28.20
CA ASP A 218 -9.95 -13.50 -29.64
C ASP A 218 -9.69 -12.21 -30.40
N THR A 219 -9.19 -11.15 -29.77
CA THR A 219 -8.96 -9.89 -30.44
C THR A 219 -7.61 -9.89 -31.13
N LEU A 220 -7.69 -9.66 -32.39
CA LEU A 220 -6.71 -9.73 -33.46
C LEU A 220 -5.49 -8.80 -33.31
N ASP A 221 -5.48 -7.89 -32.38
CA ASP A 221 -4.46 -6.84 -32.30
C ASP A 221 -3.21 -7.26 -31.49
N GLY A 222 -3.12 -8.53 -31.08
CA GLY A 222 -1.96 -9.04 -30.37
C GLY A 222 -1.83 -8.60 -28.92
N MET A 223 -2.44 -7.48 -28.54
CA MET A 223 -2.45 -6.96 -27.17
C MET A 223 -3.77 -7.27 -26.49
N SER A 224 -3.71 -7.94 -25.37
CA SER A 224 -4.88 -8.12 -24.50
C SER A 224 -5.14 -6.84 -23.69
N GLY A 225 -6.34 -6.72 -23.12
CA GLY A 225 -6.62 -5.72 -22.09
C GLY A 225 -5.66 -5.84 -20.89
N THR A 226 -5.62 -4.80 -20.08
CA THR A 226 -4.83 -4.79 -18.84
C THR A 226 -5.56 -5.56 -17.76
N VAL A 227 -4.89 -6.50 -17.10
CA VAL A 227 -5.34 -7.13 -15.87
C VAL A 227 -4.65 -6.48 -14.69
N LYS A 228 -5.43 -6.02 -13.72
CA LYS A 228 -4.93 -5.41 -12.50
C LYS A 228 -4.90 -6.46 -11.40
N LEU A 229 -3.72 -6.74 -10.89
CA LEU A 229 -3.49 -7.64 -9.78
C LEU A 229 -2.97 -6.83 -8.59
N TYR A 230 -3.43 -7.16 -7.39
CA TYR A 230 -3.04 -6.46 -6.16
C TYR A 230 -2.39 -7.44 -5.19
N LEU A 231 -1.40 -6.97 -4.45
CA LEU A 231 -0.73 -7.72 -3.39
C LEU A 231 -0.29 -6.78 -2.28
N LEU A 232 -0.31 -7.25 -1.04
CA LEU A 232 0.29 -6.53 0.06
C LEU A 232 1.80 -6.39 -0.15
N GLU A 233 2.40 -5.35 0.45
CA GLU A 233 3.83 -5.12 0.40
C GLU A 233 4.62 -6.38 0.77
N ASN A 234 5.63 -6.72 -0.04
CA ASN A 234 6.53 -7.83 0.21
C ASN A 234 7.97 -7.42 -0.08
N LEU A 235 8.72 -7.09 0.97
CA LEU A 235 10.13 -6.70 0.91
C LEU A 235 11.05 -7.85 1.38
N SER A 236 10.63 -9.10 1.20
CA SER A 236 11.31 -10.26 1.77
C SER A 236 12.72 -10.49 1.22
N GLY A 237 13.02 -9.98 0.02
CA GLY A 237 14.34 -10.12 -0.63
C GLY A 237 14.87 -11.56 -0.75
N GLY A 238 14.06 -12.58 -0.41
CA GLY A 238 14.47 -13.93 -0.14
C GLY A 238 13.51 -15.03 -0.63
N LEU A 239 13.30 -16.07 0.17
CA LEU A 239 12.57 -17.28 -0.19
C LEU A 239 11.05 -17.10 -0.40
N ALA A 240 10.47 -16.04 0.13
CA ALA A 240 9.03 -15.76 0.11
C ALA A 240 8.64 -14.66 -0.89
N GLN A 241 9.41 -14.51 -1.97
CA GLN A 241 9.15 -13.48 -2.98
C GLN A 241 7.84 -13.68 -3.71
N SER A 242 7.11 -12.58 -3.89
CA SER A 242 5.90 -12.59 -4.71
C SER A 242 6.25 -12.71 -6.19
N TYR A 243 5.47 -13.50 -6.91
CA TYR A 243 5.61 -13.66 -8.35
C TYR A 243 4.24 -13.73 -9.04
N ILE A 244 4.24 -13.44 -10.32
CA ILE A 244 3.05 -13.57 -11.17
C ILE A 244 3.12 -14.92 -11.84
N GLU A 245 1.99 -15.65 -11.84
CA GLU A 245 1.80 -16.87 -12.61
C GLU A 245 0.71 -16.63 -13.66
N VAL A 246 1.05 -16.86 -14.92
CA VAL A 246 0.12 -16.79 -16.05
C VAL A 246 0.01 -18.19 -16.66
N LYS A 247 -1.22 -18.72 -16.72
CA LYS A 247 -1.53 -19.98 -17.36
C LYS A 247 -2.18 -19.73 -18.71
N ALA A 248 -1.76 -20.46 -19.72
CA ALA A 248 -2.28 -20.35 -21.06
C ALA A 248 -2.46 -21.72 -21.71
N ASP A 249 -3.56 -21.91 -22.44
CA ASP A 249 -3.73 -23.03 -23.36
C ASP A 249 -2.88 -22.74 -24.61
N TYR A 250 -2.15 -23.74 -25.04
CA TYR A 250 -1.25 -23.66 -26.18
C TYR A 250 -1.71 -24.61 -27.28
N PHE A 251 -1.67 -24.12 -28.52
CA PHE A 251 -1.90 -24.92 -29.69
C PHE A 251 -0.95 -24.51 -30.81
N SER A 252 -0.33 -25.47 -31.49
CA SER A 252 0.43 -25.28 -32.71
C SER A 252 0.07 -26.38 -33.70
N SER A 253 -0.22 -26.01 -34.94
CA SER A 253 -0.55 -26.96 -36.01
C SER A 253 0.68 -27.75 -36.46
N SER A 254 1.87 -27.17 -36.32
CA SER A 254 3.14 -27.81 -36.66
C SER A 254 3.67 -28.79 -35.60
N CYS A 255 3.33 -28.55 -34.33
CA CYS A 255 3.83 -29.33 -33.18
C CYS A 255 2.92 -30.46 -32.72
N HIS A 256 1.82 -30.78 -33.39
CA HIS A 256 0.89 -31.85 -33.00
C HIS A 256 0.51 -31.79 -31.50
N THR A 257 0.21 -30.60 -30.98
CA THR A 257 -0.19 -30.43 -29.60
C THR A 257 -1.48 -31.20 -29.29
N ARG A 258 -1.52 -31.80 -28.08
CA ARG A 258 -2.70 -32.51 -27.63
C ARG A 258 -3.73 -31.56 -27.01
N PRO A 259 -5.03 -31.78 -27.16
CA PRO A 259 -6.04 -31.03 -26.42
C PRO A 259 -5.76 -31.07 -24.91
N GLY A 260 -5.73 -29.90 -24.26
CA GLY A 260 -5.48 -29.76 -22.82
C GLY A 260 -4.02 -29.53 -22.44
N GLU A 261 -3.11 -29.40 -23.39
CA GLU A 261 -1.76 -28.90 -23.10
C GLU A 261 -1.81 -27.42 -22.74
N TYR A 262 -1.06 -27.05 -21.70
CA TYR A 262 -1.00 -25.67 -21.22
C TYR A 262 0.44 -25.29 -20.88
N LEU A 263 0.66 -23.96 -20.91
CA LEU A 263 1.92 -23.35 -20.50
C LEU A 263 1.71 -22.57 -19.21
N ILE A 264 2.76 -22.51 -18.39
CA ILE A 264 2.80 -21.67 -17.19
C ILE A 264 4.01 -20.76 -17.31
N PHE A 265 3.74 -19.46 -17.28
CA PHE A 265 4.76 -18.43 -17.19
C PHE A 265 4.83 -17.94 -15.75
N ARG A 266 6.04 -17.82 -15.18
CA ARG A 266 6.29 -17.30 -13.83
C ARG A 266 7.36 -16.24 -13.89
N PHE A 267 7.10 -15.08 -13.28
CA PHE A 267 8.05 -13.98 -13.23
C PHE A 267 7.82 -13.12 -11.97
N TYR A 268 8.88 -12.46 -11.51
CA TYR A 268 8.80 -11.60 -10.35
C TYR A 268 8.14 -10.26 -10.71
N VAL A 269 7.61 -9.57 -9.69
CA VAL A 269 6.90 -8.28 -9.85
C VAL A 269 7.85 -7.17 -10.26
N SER A 270 9.12 -7.26 -9.85
CA SER A 270 10.18 -6.28 -10.15
C SER A 270 11.54 -6.97 -10.26
N ASP A 271 12.55 -6.26 -10.78
CA ASP A 271 13.90 -6.79 -10.94
C ASP A 271 14.58 -7.09 -9.61
N ASN A 272 14.39 -6.25 -8.58
CA ASN A 272 14.89 -6.47 -7.23
C ASN A 272 14.04 -7.46 -6.43
N ARG A 273 12.92 -7.92 -7.02
CA ARG A 273 11.96 -8.89 -6.47
C ARG A 273 11.13 -8.38 -5.29
N ASP A 274 11.21 -7.10 -4.97
CA ASP A 274 10.37 -6.48 -3.96
C ASP A 274 9.06 -5.99 -4.56
N ALA A 275 7.98 -6.13 -3.80
CA ALA A 275 6.70 -5.54 -4.10
C ALA A 275 6.45 -4.40 -3.09
N CYS A 276 6.80 -3.19 -3.47
CA CYS A 276 6.66 -2.02 -2.59
C CYS A 276 5.22 -1.53 -2.56
N ARG A 277 4.73 -1.15 -1.39
CA ARG A 277 3.42 -0.49 -1.24
C ARG A 277 3.32 0.77 -2.09
N ASN A 278 2.12 1.18 -2.42
CA ASN A 278 1.81 2.37 -3.21
C ASN A 278 2.53 2.45 -4.57
N THR A 279 2.98 1.31 -5.12
CA THR A 279 3.71 1.22 -6.39
C THR A 279 2.90 0.45 -7.42
N CYS A 280 2.90 0.94 -8.67
CA CYS A 280 2.33 0.23 -9.81
C CYS A 280 3.45 -0.33 -10.68
N TYR A 281 3.36 -1.61 -11.00
CA TYR A 281 4.30 -2.35 -11.84
C TYR A 281 3.63 -2.66 -13.18
N PRO A 282 3.87 -1.88 -14.25
CA PRO A 282 3.41 -2.21 -15.59
C PRO A 282 4.26 -3.33 -16.16
N ILE A 283 3.62 -4.46 -16.49
CA ILE A 283 4.30 -5.66 -17.00
C ILE A 283 3.68 -6.06 -18.33
N ILE A 284 4.53 -6.26 -19.33
CA ILE A 284 4.12 -6.80 -20.64
C ILE A 284 4.76 -8.17 -20.81
N LEU A 285 3.93 -9.22 -20.77
CA LEU A 285 4.34 -10.57 -21.13
C LEU A 285 4.33 -10.70 -22.66
N LYS A 286 5.50 -10.92 -23.25
CA LYS A 286 5.68 -11.15 -24.70
C LYS A 286 6.08 -12.61 -24.92
N PRO A 287 5.12 -13.53 -25.04
CA PRO A 287 5.45 -14.90 -25.38
C PRO A 287 6.02 -14.92 -26.79
N SER A 288 7.17 -15.59 -26.95
CA SER A 288 7.74 -15.88 -28.25
C SER A 288 7.73 -17.41 -28.45
N ALA A 289 7.18 -17.84 -29.56
CA ALA A 289 7.19 -19.22 -29.97
C ALA A 289 7.60 -19.28 -31.44
N THR A 290 8.63 -20.03 -31.72
CA THR A 290 8.88 -20.51 -33.07
C THR A 290 8.17 -21.86 -33.21
N GLY A 291 7.38 -22.07 -34.25
CA GLY A 291 6.61 -23.32 -34.47
C GLY A 291 7.45 -24.59 -34.53
N LEU A 292 8.75 -24.46 -34.40
CA LEU A 292 9.74 -25.57 -34.36
C LEU A 292 10.08 -26.02 -32.92
N ASP A 293 9.72 -25.22 -31.91
CA ASP A 293 10.04 -25.51 -30.50
C ASP A 293 8.85 -26.19 -29.83
N CYS A 294 8.85 -27.52 -29.82
CA CYS A 294 7.92 -28.30 -29.03
C CYS A 294 8.04 -27.98 -27.54
N PRO A 295 6.91 -27.89 -26.79
CA PRO A 295 6.85 -27.29 -25.45
C PRO A 295 7.63 -27.95 -24.33
N GLN A 296 8.44 -28.94 -24.55
CA GLN A 296 9.19 -29.64 -23.51
C GLN A 296 10.31 -28.83 -22.83
N GLY A 297 10.42 -27.54 -23.12
CA GLY A 297 11.48 -26.72 -22.57
C GLY A 297 11.27 -25.22 -22.59
N TRP A 298 10.04 -24.76 -22.64
CA TRP A 298 9.74 -23.33 -22.58
C TRP A 298 10.33 -22.74 -21.31
N ARG A 299 11.44 -22.08 -21.48
CA ARG A 299 11.99 -21.19 -20.48
C ARG A 299 11.48 -19.80 -20.83
N LEU A 300 10.93 -19.13 -19.84
CA LEU A 300 10.68 -17.70 -19.95
C LEU A 300 12.00 -17.05 -20.36
N ASP A 301 12.09 -16.55 -21.59
CA ASP A 301 13.19 -15.69 -21.94
C ASP A 301 13.01 -14.39 -21.16
N LYS A 302 13.97 -14.08 -20.27
CA LYS A 302 13.93 -12.84 -19.49
C LYS A 302 13.90 -11.59 -20.37
N SER A 303 14.33 -11.72 -21.63
CA SER A 303 14.19 -10.67 -22.66
C SER A 303 12.75 -10.42 -23.07
N ALA A 304 11.81 -11.31 -22.75
CA ALA A 304 10.38 -11.14 -23.02
C ALA A 304 9.65 -10.24 -22.01
N LEU A 305 10.27 -9.87 -20.90
CA LEU A 305 9.72 -8.94 -19.91
C LEU A 305 10.23 -7.55 -20.21
N VAL A 306 9.34 -6.63 -20.51
CA VAL A 306 9.64 -5.21 -20.64
C VAL A 306 9.01 -4.52 -19.45
N TYR A 307 9.86 -4.00 -18.57
CA TYR A 307 9.44 -3.10 -17.49
C TYR A 307 9.51 -1.67 -18.05
N ASP A 308 8.38 -0.95 -18.03
CA ASP A 308 8.31 0.47 -18.43
C ASP A 308 8.55 1.38 -17.22
#